data_fbc86eaac97863674a08e6a9539446bf
#
_entry.id   fbc86eaac97863674a08e6a9539446bf
#
_cell.length_a   1.000
_cell.length_b   1.000
_cell.length_c   1.000
_cell.angle_alpha   90.00
_cell.angle_beta   90.00
_cell.angle_gamma   90.00
#
_symmetry.space_group_name_H-M   'P 1'
#
loop_
_entity.id
_entity.type
_entity.pdbx_description
1 polymer ?
#
loop_
_entity_poly.entity_id
_entity_poly.type
_entity_poly.pdbx_seq_one_letter_code
_entity_poly.pdbx_strand_id
1 'polypeptide(L)'
;MKAKFYIPFVAAAVLTGCKVDSDNCPRSIEVPFVSVEIPDSVRVRSEFTIDMQIHDLGCYQSARVLANALHDTIYLSAVANYDECGCPAVSNDLEISRIASLDTISGGKTKYFVYVQINSTKDSVHFCRDSVVLY
;
A
#
# COMPACT_ATOMS: atom_id res chain seq x y z
N MET A 1 25.15 -25.74 71.67
CA MET A 1 24.06 -25.94 70.70
C MET A 1 24.13 -24.87 69.65
N LYS A 2 24.48 -25.26 68.41
CA LYS A 2 24.60 -24.30 67.27
C LYS A 2 23.33 -24.44 66.46
N ALA A 3 22.48 -23.42 66.51
CA ALA A 3 21.29 -23.34 65.65
C ALA A 3 21.70 -22.93 64.22
N LYS A 4 21.50 -23.81 63.26
CA LYS A 4 21.65 -23.50 61.83
C LYS A 4 20.36 -22.92 61.31
N PHE A 5 20.35 -21.63 61.01
CA PHE A 5 19.27 -20.99 60.30
C PHE A 5 19.40 -21.33 58.80
N TYR A 6 18.47 -22.07 58.23
CA TYR A 6 18.32 -22.21 56.82
C TYR A 6 17.36 -21.12 56.31
N ILE A 7 17.87 -20.20 55.49
CA ILE A 7 17.06 -19.24 54.76
C ILE A 7 16.70 -19.89 53.44
N PRO A 8 15.39 -20.14 53.17
CA PRO A 8 15.00 -20.57 51.83
C PRO A 8 15.11 -19.39 50.87
N PHE A 9 15.98 -19.55 49.89
CA PHE A 9 16.11 -18.64 48.76
C PHE A 9 14.89 -18.86 47.88
N VAL A 10 13.86 -18.01 48.00
CA VAL A 10 12.75 -17.97 47.07
C VAL A 10 13.25 -17.25 45.80
N ALA A 11 13.61 -18.03 44.79
CA ALA A 11 13.85 -17.53 43.46
C ALA A 11 12.52 -17.03 42.87
N ALA A 12 12.27 -15.75 42.99
CA ALA A 12 11.20 -15.09 42.23
C ALA A 12 11.60 -15.10 40.74
N ALA A 13 11.06 -16.07 40.00
CA ALA A 13 11.11 -16.03 38.54
C ALA A 13 10.28 -14.85 38.07
N VAL A 14 10.96 -13.75 37.79
CA VAL A 14 10.37 -12.61 37.08
C VAL A 14 10.13 -13.09 35.64
N LEU A 15 8.94 -13.54 35.37
CA LEU A 15 8.42 -13.70 34.01
C LEU A 15 8.30 -12.28 33.43
N THR A 16 9.40 -11.78 32.84
CA THR A 16 9.32 -10.67 31.90
C THR A 16 8.59 -11.20 30.68
N GLY A 17 7.27 -11.17 30.74
CA GLY A 17 6.44 -11.31 29.56
C GLY A 17 6.87 -10.22 28.60
N CYS A 18 7.38 -10.59 27.44
CA CYS A 18 7.48 -9.67 26.31
C CYS A 18 6.06 -9.17 26.07
N LYS A 19 5.77 -7.95 26.49
CA LYS A 19 4.63 -7.22 25.98
C LYS A 19 4.92 -7.07 24.48
N VAL A 20 4.20 -7.82 23.68
CA VAL A 20 4.05 -7.48 22.27
C VAL A 20 3.40 -6.11 22.29
N ASP A 21 4.17 -5.09 21.92
CA ASP A 21 3.66 -3.73 21.83
C ASP A 21 2.53 -3.74 20.81
N SER A 22 1.30 -3.70 21.29
CA SER A 22 0.10 -3.53 20.48
C SER A 22 0.02 -2.13 19.85
N ASP A 23 1.01 -1.28 20.05
CA ASP A 23 1.05 0.11 19.61
C ASP A 23 1.38 0.28 18.11
N ASN A 24 1.66 -0.80 17.39
CA ASN A 24 1.96 -0.79 15.96
C ASN A 24 0.77 -1.11 15.04
N CYS A 25 -0.43 -1.17 15.54
CA CYS A 25 -1.65 -1.32 14.78
C CYS A 25 -2.52 -0.07 14.93
N PRO A 26 -3.08 0.48 13.86
CA PRO A 26 -2.87 0.21 12.43
C PRO A 26 -1.66 0.96 11.84
N ARG A 27 -1.15 0.51 10.72
CA ARG A 27 -0.07 1.18 9.97
C ARG A 27 -0.38 1.31 8.50
N SER A 28 0.20 2.34 7.86
CA SER A 28 0.11 2.53 6.41
C SER A 28 1.25 1.80 5.71
N ILE A 29 0.91 1.03 4.68
CA ILE A 29 1.88 0.33 3.83
C ILE A 29 1.62 0.62 2.36
N GLU A 30 2.66 0.61 1.54
CA GLU A 30 2.52 0.60 0.09
C GLU A 30 2.10 -0.79 -0.37
N VAL A 31 1.14 -0.83 -1.32
CA VAL A 31 0.61 -2.06 -1.89
C VAL A 31 0.69 -2.01 -3.40
N PRO A 32 0.98 -3.14 -4.08
CA PRO A 32 1.02 -3.18 -5.53
C PRO A 32 -0.39 -3.11 -6.12
N PHE A 33 -0.49 -2.61 -7.36
CA PHE A 33 -1.70 -2.72 -8.15
C PHE A 33 -1.84 -4.14 -8.72
N VAL A 34 -3.07 -4.60 -8.83
CA VAL A 34 -3.42 -5.81 -9.60
C VAL A 34 -3.61 -5.44 -11.06
N SER A 35 -4.31 -4.32 -11.30
CA SER A 35 -4.49 -3.75 -12.62
C SER A 35 -4.60 -2.23 -12.54
N VAL A 36 -4.22 -1.56 -13.62
CA VAL A 36 -4.41 -0.13 -13.82
C VAL A 36 -4.89 0.05 -15.26
N GLU A 37 -6.06 0.63 -15.44
CA GLU A 37 -6.65 0.90 -16.74
C GLU A 37 -6.63 2.40 -17.00
N ILE A 38 -5.85 2.80 -18.00
CA ILE A 38 -5.64 4.18 -18.42
C ILE A 38 -6.03 4.29 -19.90
N PRO A 39 -6.81 5.29 -20.32
CA PRO A 39 -7.14 5.45 -21.71
C PRO A 39 -5.89 5.79 -22.56
N ASP A 40 -5.81 5.25 -23.79
CA ASP A 40 -4.68 5.48 -24.69
C ASP A 40 -4.52 6.95 -25.10
N SER A 41 -5.63 7.71 -25.13
CA SER A 41 -5.64 9.12 -25.46
C SER A 41 -6.73 9.87 -24.70
N VAL A 42 -6.43 11.12 -24.34
CA VAL A 42 -7.36 12.02 -23.66
C VAL A 42 -7.22 13.43 -24.21
N ARG A 43 -8.33 14.18 -24.17
CA ARG A 43 -8.32 15.59 -24.53
C ARG A 43 -7.58 16.41 -23.44
N VAL A 44 -6.75 17.34 -23.86
CA VAL A 44 -6.06 18.28 -22.95
C VAL A 44 -7.07 18.96 -22.02
N ARG A 45 -6.79 18.96 -20.72
CA ARG A 45 -7.61 19.56 -19.65
C ARG A 45 -9.02 18.99 -19.50
N SER A 46 -9.33 17.87 -20.15
CA SER A 46 -10.57 17.16 -19.91
C SER A 46 -10.39 16.15 -18.79
N GLU A 47 -11.45 15.93 -18.05
CA GLU A 47 -11.48 14.87 -17.04
C GLU A 47 -11.58 13.50 -17.69
N PHE A 48 -10.87 12.55 -17.15
CA PHE A 48 -10.94 11.13 -17.49
C PHE A 48 -10.79 10.28 -16.24
N THR A 49 -11.22 9.04 -16.31
CA THR A 49 -11.15 8.11 -15.18
C THR A 49 -9.98 7.15 -15.37
N ILE A 50 -9.28 6.88 -14.28
CA ILE A 50 -8.30 5.80 -14.16
C ILE A 50 -8.92 4.77 -13.22
N ASP A 51 -9.15 3.56 -13.71
CA ASP A 51 -9.67 2.45 -12.93
C ASP A 51 -8.52 1.55 -12.49
N MET A 52 -8.49 1.26 -11.20
CA MET A 52 -7.39 0.55 -10.57
C MET A 52 -7.90 -0.52 -9.63
N GLN A 53 -7.22 -1.65 -9.60
CA GLN A 53 -7.39 -2.67 -8.58
C GLN A 53 -6.13 -2.76 -7.74
N ILE A 54 -6.30 -2.77 -6.43
CA ILE A 54 -5.21 -2.89 -5.45
C ILE A 54 -5.28 -4.28 -4.83
N HIS A 55 -4.12 -4.93 -4.71
CA HIS A 55 -4.04 -6.21 -4.04
C HIS A 55 -4.33 -6.07 -2.55
N ASP A 56 -5.41 -6.72 -2.10
CA ASP A 56 -5.80 -6.73 -0.70
C ASP A 56 -5.31 -8.01 -0.02
N LEU A 57 -4.59 -7.84 1.07
CA LEU A 57 -4.16 -8.93 1.96
C LEU A 57 -5.20 -9.29 3.03
N GLY A 58 -6.43 -8.76 2.90
CA GLY A 58 -7.54 -9.05 3.80
C GLY A 58 -7.57 -8.24 5.09
N CYS A 59 -6.65 -7.30 5.27
CA CYS A 59 -6.48 -6.55 6.50
C CYS A 59 -6.56 -5.03 6.33
N TYR A 60 -6.94 -4.55 5.15
CA TYR A 60 -6.99 -3.13 4.88
C TYR A 60 -8.32 -2.53 5.34
N GLN A 61 -8.24 -1.46 6.12
CA GLN A 61 -9.41 -0.68 6.51
C GLN A 61 -9.77 0.37 5.47
N SER A 62 -8.76 0.94 4.80
CA SER A 62 -8.94 1.93 3.76
C SER A 62 -7.71 1.96 2.85
N ALA A 63 -7.91 2.35 1.61
CA ALA A 63 -6.83 2.53 0.66
C ALA A 63 -6.98 3.86 -0.09
N ARG A 64 -5.86 4.43 -0.50
CA ARG A 64 -5.80 5.64 -1.31
C ARG A 64 -4.71 5.53 -2.36
N VAL A 65 -4.92 6.17 -3.49
CA VAL A 65 -3.92 6.29 -4.55
C VAL A 65 -3.29 7.67 -4.48
N LEU A 66 -1.98 7.70 -4.49
CA LEU A 66 -1.16 8.90 -4.59
C LEU A 66 -0.63 9.01 -6.01
N ALA A 67 -0.61 10.21 -6.55
CA ALA A 67 -0.02 10.51 -7.84
C ALA A 67 1.00 11.64 -7.68
N ASN A 68 2.22 11.39 -8.14
CA ASN A 68 3.30 12.37 -8.14
C ASN A 68 3.77 12.59 -9.58
N ALA A 69 3.63 13.81 -10.08
CA ALA A 69 4.01 14.18 -11.44
C ALA A 69 5.40 14.78 -11.47
N LEU A 70 6.25 14.27 -12.35
CA LEU A 70 7.57 14.79 -12.65
C LEU A 70 7.73 14.89 -14.16
N HIS A 71 7.69 16.10 -14.73
CA HIS A 71 7.71 16.36 -16.16
C HIS A 71 6.57 15.60 -16.89
N ASP A 72 6.92 14.67 -17.77
CA ASP A 72 5.97 13.86 -18.54
C ASP A 72 5.59 12.55 -17.87
N THR A 73 6.14 12.29 -16.69
CA THR A 73 5.93 11.02 -15.96
C THR A 73 5.12 11.24 -14.70
N ILE A 74 4.11 10.41 -14.52
CA ILE A 74 3.22 10.38 -13.35
C ILE A 74 3.44 9.05 -12.64
N TYR A 75 3.94 9.13 -11.44
CA TYR A 75 4.15 7.96 -10.58
C TYR A 75 2.89 7.71 -9.76
N LEU A 76 2.28 6.53 -9.94
CA LEU A 76 1.16 6.09 -9.14
C LEU A 76 1.64 5.16 -8.04
N SER A 77 1.20 5.39 -6.83
CA SER A 77 1.37 4.46 -5.71
C SER A 77 0.08 4.30 -4.93
N ALA A 78 -0.18 3.10 -4.46
CA ALA A 78 -1.30 2.83 -3.59
C ALA A 78 -0.82 2.65 -2.15
N VAL A 79 -1.49 3.29 -1.22
CA VAL A 79 -1.21 3.18 0.22
C VAL A 79 -2.47 2.71 0.91
N ALA A 80 -2.35 1.63 1.65
CA ALA A 80 -3.44 1.07 2.43
C ALA A 80 -3.15 1.15 3.93
N ASN A 81 -4.18 1.42 4.72
CA ASN A 81 -4.12 1.31 6.16
C ASN A 81 -4.36 -0.14 6.54
N TYR A 82 -3.37 -0.72 7.16
CA TYR A 82 -3.32 -2.12 7.52
C TYR A 82 -3.48 -2.29 9.02
N ASP A 83 -4.42 -3.16 9.42
CA ASP A 83 -4.66 -3.50 10.82
C ASP A 83 -4.36 -4.97 11.07
N GLU A 84 -3.18 -5.26 11.60
CA GLU A 84 -2.76 -6.61 11.95
C GLU A 84 -3.51 -7.16 13.19
N CYS A 85 -4.16 -6.30 13.96
CA CYS A 85 -4.74 -6.66 15.27
C CYS A 85 -6.17 -7.19 15.19
N GLY A 86 -6.88 -7.00 14.10
CA GLY A 86 -8.28 -7.39 13.94
C GLY A 86 -8.64 -7.92 12.56
N CYS A 87 -7.70 -8.51 11.88
CA CYS A 87 -7.78 -8.87 10.48
C CYS A 87 -8.66 -10.11 10.21
N PRO A 88 -9.78 -9.99 9.48
CA PRO A 88 -10.46 -11.15 8.94
C PRO A 88 -9.65 -11.77 7.80
N ALA A 89 -9.59 -13.10 7.73
CA ALA A 89 -8.79 -13.84 6.75
C ALA A 89 -9.35 -13.82 5.31
N VAL A 90 -10.18 -12.84 4.94
CA VAL A 90 -10.79 -12.73 3.61
C VAL A 90 -10.04 -11.66 2.82
N SER A 91 -9.41 -12.08 1.74
CA SER A 91 -8.68 -11.22 0.81
C SER A 91 -9.54 -10.98 -0.43
N ASN A 92 -9.90 -9.73 -0.67
CA ASN A 92 -10.54 -9.27 -1.90
C ASN A 92 -9.75 -8.10 -2.46
N ASP A 93 -9.52 -8.11 -3.78
CA ASP A 93 -8.88 -6.97 -4.42
C ASP A 93 -9.81 -5.75 -4.35
N LEU A 94 -9.25 -4.58 -4.01
CA LEU A 94 -10.00 -3.34 -3.86
C LEU A 94 -10.03 -2.59 -5.19
N GLU A 95 -11.23 -2.22 -5.64
CA GLU A 95 -11.42 -1.36 -6.82
C GLU A 95 -11.44 0.11 -6.40
N ILE A 96 -10.65 0.92 -7.08
CA ILE A 96 -10.57 2.37 -6.89
C ILE A 96 -10.59 3.05 -8.24
N SER A 97 -11.54 3.97 -8.42
CA SER A 97 -11.59 4.85 -9.59
C SER A 97 -11.16 6.25 -9.19
N ARG A 98 -10.32 6.87 -10.01
CA ARG A 98 -9.85 8.23 -9.79
C ARG A 98 -10.06 9.08 -11.03
N ILE A 99 -10.64 10.26 -10.84
CA ILE A 99 -10.75 11.28 -11.89
C ILE A 99 -9.43 12.05 -11.96
N ALA A 100 -8.91 12.19 -13.15
CA ALA A 100 -7.69 12.93 -13.46
C ALA A 100 -7.91 13.86 -14.65
N SER A 101 -7.08 14.90 -14.74
CA SER A 101 -6.96 15.74 -15.92
C SER A 101 -5.49 16.04 -16.20
N LEU A 102 -5.11 16.13 -17.46
CA LEU A 102 -3.74 16.37 -17.88
C LEU A 102 -3.65 17.61 -18.77
N ASP A 103 -2.51 18.30 -18.68
CA ASP A 103 -2.20 19.42 -19.55
C ASP A 103 -0.81 19.28 -20.18
N THR A 104 -0.48 20.18 -21.09
CA THR A 104 0.80 20.21 -21.79
C THR A 104 1.79 21.25 -21.22
N ILE A 105 1.42 21.94 -20.13
CA ILE A 105 2.23 23.03 -19.56
C ILE A 105 3.58 22.55 -19.08
N SER A 106 3.63 21.34 -18.51
CA SER A 106 4.83 20.76 -17.92
C SER A 106 5.43 19.62 -18.76
N GLY A 107 5.36 19.69 -20.10
CA GLY A 107 5.96 18.68 -20.95
C GLY A 107 5.29 18.47 -22.31
N GLY A 108 5.56 17.34 -22.93
CA GLY A 108 5.07 16.97 -24.25
C GLY A 108 3.60 16.51 -24.28
N LYS A 109 3.15 16.14 -25.49
CA LYS A 109 1.81 15.59 -25.70
C LYS A 109 1.65 14.15 -25.22
N THR A 110 2.72 13.44 -24.91
CA THR A 110 2.67 12.10 -24.37
C THR A 110 3.01 12.13 -22.88
N LYS A 111 2.14 11.60 -22.06
CA LYS A 111 2.35 11.41 -20.64
C LYS A 111 2.53 9.93 -20.33
N TYR A 112 3.36 9.64 -19.36
CA TYR A 112 3.66 8.27 -18.93
C TYR A 112 3.20 8.05 -17.51
N PHE A 113 2.50 6.95 -17.29
CA PHE A 113 2.15 6.49 -15.96
C PHE A 113 3.06 5.34 -15.57
N VAL A 114 3.69 5.44 -14.42
CA VAL A 114 4.59 4.41 -13.87
C VAL A 114 4.06 3.95 -12.53
N TYR A 115 3.94 2.64 -12.37
CA TYR A 115 3.41 2.02 -11.17
C TYR A 115 3.99 0.62 -10.95
N VAL A 116 3.80 0.08 -9.75
CA VAL A 116 4.20 -1.28 -9.40
C VAL A 116 2.98 -2.19 -9.44
N GLN A 117 3.05 -3.23 -10.25
CA GLN A 117 1.97 -4.20 -10.41
C GLN A 117 2.41 -5.58 -9.92
N ILE A 118 1.51 -6.29 -9.26
CA ILE A 118 1.70 -7.70 -8.91
C ILE A 118 1.32 -8.59 -10.11
N ASN A 119 2.05 -9.67 -10.30
CA ASN A 119 1.74 -10.61 -11.37
C ASN A 119 0.44 -11.41 -11.09
N SER A 120 -0.05 -12.14 -12.09
CA SER A 120 -1.28 -12.92 -11.99
C SER A 120 -1.23 -14.03 -10.94
N THR A 121 -0.05 -14.54 -10.63
CA THR A 121 0.16 -15.57 -9.59
C THR A 121 0.33 -14.97 -8.20
N LYS A 122 0.42 -13.63 -8.10
CA LYS A 122 0.58 -12.86 -6.86
C LYS A 122 1.85 -13.20 -6.05
N ASP A 123 2.90 -13.65 -6.72
CA ASP A 123 4.17 -14.06 -6.13
C ASP A 123 5.32 -13.08 -6.40
N SER A 124 5.18 -12.19 -7.36
CA SER A 124 6.20 -11.20 -7.72
C SER A 124 5.57 -9.88 -8.19
N VAL A 125 6.35 -8.80 -8.08
CA VAL A 125 5.97 -7.46 -8.52
C VAL A 125 6.90 -6.99 -9.62
N HIS A 126 6.40 -6.14 -10.51
CA HIS A 126 7.16 -5.55 -11.59
C HIS A 126 6.73 -4.09 -11.83
N PHE A 127 7.62 -3.31 -12.40
CA PHE A 127 7.30 -1.95 -12.82
C PHE A 127 6.59 -1.98 -14.16
N CYS A 128 5.47 -1.26 -14.23
CA CYS A 128 4.70 -1.02 -15.44
C CYS A 128 4.84 0.44 -15.87
N ARG A 129 4.77 0.67 -17.18
CA ARG A 129 4.76 1.99 -17.76
C ARG A 129 3.75 2.03 -18.90
N ASP A 130 2.72 2.83 -18.73
CA ASP A 130 1.71 3.11 -19.74
C ASP A 130 1.85 4.53 -20.29
N SER A 131 1.38 4.78 -21.49
CA SER A 131 1.42 6.08 -22.11
C SER A 131 0.04 6.56 -22.53
N VAL A 132 -0.18 7.86 -22.38
CA VAL A 132 -1.41 8.56 -22.79
C VAL A 132 -1.03 9.68 -23.73
N VAL A 133 -1.70 9.76 -24.88
CA VAL A 133 -1.52 10.82 -25.85
C VAL A 133 -2.55 11.93 -25.61
N LEU A 134 -2.08 13.17 -25.51
CA LEU A 134 -2.92 14.36 -25.36
C LEU A 134 -3.25 14.97 -26.74
N TYR A 135 -4.51 15.31 -26.99
CA TYR A 135 -4.99 15.95 -28.22
C TYR A 135 -5.92 17.13 -27.99
#